data_477d161d3c831727b14e3348f76e89ec
#
_entry.id   477d161d3c831727b14e3348f76e89ec
#
_cell.length_a   1.000
_cell.length_b   1.000
_cell.length_c   1.000
_cell.angle_alpha   90.00
_cell.angle_beta   90.00
_cell.angle_gamma   90.00
#
_symmetry.space_group_name_H-M   'P 1'
#
loop_
_entity.id
_entity.type
_entity.pdbx_description
1 polymer ?
#
loop_
_entity_poly.entity_id
_entity_poly.type
_entity_poly.pdbx_seq_one_letter_code
_entity_poly.pdbx_strand_id
1 'polypeptide(L)'
;MQYRGKRPLSAGVSRPALQRARVAGWVALICASAVCLGLALAIVLLAWQGDRSLPGDLSALTLPGLAPAAAAALWGLVAVILLALGVRGLLRDASSSQPPTTPSGPSEPVSPPPRIVAVGGGHGLSTLLRGLKGQRAQLTAIVTMADDGGSSGKLRRETGLLPPGDARNCLVALAQAEPLMTQLFEYRFGRGAGLDGHAFGNLFIAAMAGISGSFEGAISQASRVLAVRGRILPSTLQNVTLCGEVR
;
A
#
# COMPACT_ATOMS: atom_id res chain seq x y z
N MET A 1 -13.24 -56.42 -12.66
CA MET A 1 -12.56 -55.84 -13.84
C MET A 1 -12.07 -54.45 -13.45
N GLN A 2 -10.77 -54.32 -13.06
CA GLN A 2 -10.18 -53.09 -12.57
C GLN A 2 -9.54 -52.30 -13.71
N TYR A 3 -10.01 -51.07 -13.94
CA TYR A 3 -9.35 -50.14 -14.89
C TYR A 3 -8.35 -49.27 -14.13
N ARG A 4 -7.07 -49.58 -14.29
CA ARG A 4 -5.93 -48.86 -13.73
C ARG A 4 -5.51 -47.80 -14.74
N GLY A 5 -6.03 -46.57 -14.60
CA GLY A 5 -5.63 -45.41 -15.41
C GLY A 5 -4.27 -44.89 -14.97
N LYS A 6 -3.25 -44.98 -15.82
CA LYS A 6 -1.94 -44.32 -15.66
C LYS A 6 -2.12 -42.80 -15.74
N ARG A 7 -1.74 -42.04 -14.69
CA ARG A 7 -1.58 -40.61 -14.75
C ARG A 7 -0.27 -40.26 -15.46
N PRO A 8 -0.24 -39.34 -16.41
CA PRO A 8 1.02 -38.83 -16.94
C PRO A 8 1.63 -37.89 -15.91
N LEU A 9 2.88 -38.14 -15.50
CA LEU A 9 3.75 -37.25 -14.75
C LEU A 9 4.20 -36.12 -15.69
N SER A 10 3.46 -35.02 -15.75
CA SER A 10 3.98 -33.75 -16.26
C SER A 10 4.66 -33.02 -15.11
N ALA A 11 5.97 -33.06 -15.09
CA ALA A 11 6.79 -32.23 -14.21
C ALA A 11 6.65 -30.75 -14.62
N GLY A 12 5.53 -30.12 -14.25
CA GLY A 12 5.34 -28.69 -14.40
C GLY A 12 6.22 -27.97 -13.38
N VAL A 13 7.16 -27.16 -13.87
CA VAL A 13 7.94 -26.23 -13.05
C VAL A 13 6.95 -25.37 -12.25
N SER A 14 7.06 -25.41 -10.92
CA SER A 14 6.12 -24.70 -10.03
C SER A 14 6.17 -23.19 -10.30
N ARG A 15 5.02 -22.55 -10.49
CA ARG A 15 4.87 -21.10 -10.75
C ARG A 15 5.70 -20.19 -9.82
N PRO A 16 5.87 -20.49 -8.51
CA PRO A 16 6.73 -19.70 -7.63
C PRO A 16 8.23 -19.78 -7.98
N ALA A 17 8.68 -20.87 -8.59
CA ALA A 17 10.08 -21.01 -9.03
C ALA A 17 10.36 -20.11 -10.25
N LEU A 18 9.43 -20.02 -11.20
CA LEU A 18 9.56 -19.13 -12.35
C LEU A 18 9.53 -17.64 -11.94
N GLN A 19 8.71 -17.28 -10.98
CA GLN A 19 8.65 -15.90 -10.48
C GLN A 19 9.95 -15.52 -9.75
N ARG A 20 10.49 -16.41 -8.92
CA ARG A 20 11.81 -16.20 -8.27
C ARG A 20 12.94 -16.07 -9.30
N ALA A 21 12.92 -16.87 -10.35
CA ALA A 21 13.92 -16.79 -11.43
C ALA A 21 13.84 -15.46 -12.19
N ARG A 22 12.63 -14.93 -12.44
CA ARG A 22 12.44 -13.61 -13.10
C ARG A 22 12.94 -12.48 -12.22
N VAL A 23 12.59 -12.44 -10.93
CA VAL A 23 13.07 -11.43 -9.98
C VAL A 23 14.60 -11.49 -9.86
N ALA A 24 15.19 -12.69 -9.77
CA ALA A 24 16.64 -12.87 -9.77
C ALA A 24 17.29 -12.33 -11.06
N GLY A 25 16.65 -12.49 -12.21
CA GLY A 25 17.11 -11.91 -13.48
C GLY A 25 17.13 -10.37 -13.47
N TRP A 26 16.10 -9.73 -12.92
CA TRP A 26 16.06 -8.26 -12.80
C TRP A 26 17.10 -7.72 -11.81
N VAL A 27 17.30 -8.42 -10.70
CA VAL A 27 18.35 -8.08 -9.72
C VAL A 27 19.74 -8.22 -10.37
N ALA A 28 19.97 -9.27 -11.14
CA ALA A 28 21.23 -9.45 -11.86
C ALA A 28 21.53 -8.29 -12.85
N LEU A 29 20.52 -7.76 -13.54
CA LEU A 29 20.67 -6.58 -14.41
C LEU A 29 21.06 -5.32 -13.62
N ILE A 30 20.49 -5.13 -12.44
CA ILE A 30 20.85 -3.99 -11.58
C ILE A 30 22.29 -4.13 -11.07
N CYS A 31 22.69 -5.34 -10.66
CA CYS A 31 24.08 -5.59 -10.27
C CYS A 31 25.07 -5.38 -11.43
N ALA A 32 24.72 -5.83 -12.64
CA ALA A 32 25.53 -5.59 -13.84
C ALA A 32 25.67 -4.09 -14.15
N SER A 33 24.61 -3.30 -13.94
CA SER A 33 24.68 -1.84 -14.12
C SER A 33 25.67 -1.18 -13.15
N ALA A 34 25.74 -1.63 -11.91
CA ALA A 34 26.69 -1.14 -10.92
C ALA A 34 28.15 -1.45 -11.31
N VAL A 35 28.40 -2.63 -11.86
CA VAL A 35 29.73 -3.01 -12.37
C VAL A 35 30.13 -2.13 -13.57
N CYS A 36 29.24 -1.92 -14.54
CA CYS A 36 29.49 -1.05 -15.68
C CYS A 36 29.78 0.40 -15.25
N LEU A 37 29.07 0.91 -14.25
CA LEU A 37 29.30 2.25 -13.70
C LEU A 37 30.66 2.34 -12.99
N GLY A 38 31.04 1.31 -12.23
CA GLY A 38 32.36 1.20 -11.60
C GLY A 38 33.51 1.20 -12.63
N LEU A 39 33.35 0.48 -13.73
CA LEU A 39 34.31 0.47 -14.84
C LEU A 39 34.44 1.85 -15.52
N ALA A 40 33.28 2.50 -15.78
CA ALA A 40 33.30 3.85 -16.35
C ALA A 40 34.04 4.84 -15.45
N LEU A 41 33.78 4.78 -14.14
CA LEU A 41 34.45 5.63 -13.16
C LEU A 41 35.97 5.33 -13.07
N ALA A 42 36.35 4.06 -13.07
CA ALA A 42 37.75 3.67 -13.07
C ALA A 42 38.52 4.21 -14.30
N ILE A 43 37.91 4.12 -15.48
CA ILE A 43 38.50 4.67 -16.71
C ILE A 43 38.69 6.21 -16.61
N VAL A 44 37.72 6.92 -16.07
CA VAL A 44 37.81 8.38 -15.88
C VAL A 44 38.90 8.73 -14.87
N LEU A 45 38.99 8.03 -13.76
CA LEU A 45 40.01 8.29 -12.72
C LEU A 45 41.43 8.02 -13.23
N LEU A 46 41.66 6.95 -13.98
CA LEU A 46 42.96 6.64 -14.59
C LEU A 46 43.33 7.67 -15.64
N ALA A 47 42.40 8.11 -16.47
CA ALA A 47 42.62 9.18 -17.44
C ALA A 47 42.97 10.53 -16.79
N TRP A 48 42.39 10.81 -15.61
CA TRP A 48 42.62 12.04 -14.85
C TRP A 48 44.01 12.08 -14.18
N GLN A 49 44.53 10.91 -13.75
CA GLN A 49 45.85 10.79 -13.15
C GLN A 49 47.00 10.99 -14.15
N GLY A 50 46.71 11.19 -15.45
CA GLY A 50 47.71 11.47 -16.47
C GLY A 50 48.50 10.22 -16.92
N ASP A 51 48.18 9.07 -16.40
CA ASP A 51 48.81 7.81 -16.79
C ASP A 51 48.14 7.33 -18.09
N ARG A 52 48.84 7.54 -19.22
CA ARG A 52 48.32 7.20 -20.56
C ARG A 52 48.36 5.71 -20.89
N SER A 53 48.95 4.90 -20.02
CA SER A 53 49.01 3.44 -20.15
C SER A 53 48.07 2.78 -19.18
N LEU A 54 46.88 2.34 -19.65
CA LEU A 54 46.06 1.44 -18.93
C LEU A 54 46.82 0.13 -18.64
N PRO A 55 46.79 -0.44 -17.43
CA PRO A 55 47.31 -1.78 -17.19
C PRO A 55 46.80 -2.75 -18.27
N GLY A 56 47.64 -3.62 -18.80
CA GLY A 56 47.35 -4.47 -19.97
C GLY A 56 46.02 -5.25 -19.90
N ASP A 57 45.57 -5.59 -18.71
CA ASP A 57 44.29 -6.30 -18.48
C ASP A 57 43.05 -5.40 -18.69
N LEU A 58 43.16 -4.07 -18.56
CA LEU A 58 42.06 -3.12 -18.74
C LEU A 58 42.02 -2.55 -20.19
N SER A 59 43.09 -2.68 -20.97
CA SER A 59 43.09 -2.26 -22.36
C SER A 59 42.10 -3.02 -23.25
N ALA A 60 41.77 -4.25 -22.90
CA ALA A 60 40.74 -5.05 -23.59
C ALA A 60 39.31 -4.50 -23.41
N LEU A 61 39.05 -3.67 -22.39
CA LEU A 61 37.75 -3.02 -22.13
C LEU A 61 37.57 -1.70 -22.88
N THR A 62 38.65 -1.17 -23.48
CA THR A 62 38.59 -0.02 -24.36
C THR A 62 38.61 -0.51 -25.82
N LEU A 63 37.61 -0.11 -26.59
CA LEU A 63 37.60 -0.40 -28.02
C LEU A 63 38.84 0.24 -28.68
N PRO A 64 39.63 -0.49 -29.49
CA PRO A 64 40.82 0.06 -30.12
C PRO A 64 40.45 1.27 -30.99
N GLY A 65 41.10 2.40 -30.71
CA GLY A 65 40.88 3.67 -31.43
C GLY A 65 39.88 4.64 -30.77
N LEU A 66 39.26 4.31 -29.65
CA LEU A 66 38.41 5.23 -28.90
C LEU A 66 39.19 5.98 -27.81
N ALA A 67 38.98 7.31 -27.72
CA ALA A 67 39.49 8.09 -26.60
C ALA A 67 38.92 7.60 -25.27
N PRO A 68 39.66 7.61 -24.13
CA PRO A 68 39.21 7.12 -22.83
C PRO A 68 37.89 7.75 -22.40
N ALA A 69 37.65 9.01 -22.69
CA ALA A 69 36.40 9.69 -22.40
C ALA A 69 35.19 9.09 -23.15
N ALA A 70 35.36 8.69 -24.39
CA ALA A 70 34.31 8.05 -25.19
C ALA A 70 34.03 6.63 -24.71
N ALA A 71 35.06 5.88 -24.30
CA ALA A 71 34.88 4.56 -23.69
C ALA A 71 34.13 4.65 -22.36
N ALA A 72 34.46 5.60 -21.48
CA ALA A 72 33.75 5.84 -20.22
C ALA A 72 32.28 6.24 -20.45
N ALA A 73 32.01 7.10 -21.44
CA ALA A 73 30.65 7.50 -21.81
C ALA A 73 29.82 6.30 -22.30
N LEU A 74 30.41 5.41 -23.09
CA LEU A 74 29.74 4.19 -23.57
C LEU A 74 29.36 3.26 -22.41
N TRP A 75 30.29 2.98 -21.48
CA TRP A 75 30.03 2.16 -20.32
C TRP A 75 28.99 2.79 -19.38
N GLY A 76 29.01 4.13 -19.24
CA GLY A 76 27.99 4.88 -18.50
C GLY A 76 26.60 4.75 -19.12
N LEU A 77 26.50 4.85 -20.45
CA LEU A 77 25.23 4.67 -21.17
C LEU A 77 24.68 3.24 -21.00
N VAL A 78 25.54 2.23 -21.14
CA VAL A 78 25.15 0.83 -20.91
C VAL A 78 24.64 0.62 -19.48
N ALA A 79 25.32 1.19 -18.49
CA ALA A 79 24.89 1.12 -17.09
C ALA A 79 23.48 1.72 -16.89
N VAL A 80 23.20 2.89 -17.46
CA VAL A 80 21.88 3.55 -17.37
C VAL A 80 20.78 2.69 -18.03
N ILE A 81 21.06 2.12 -19.20
CA ILE A 81 20.10 1.24 -19.90
C ILE A 81 19.80 0.00 -19.09
N LEU A 82 20.82 -0.68 -18.54
CA LEU A 82 20.64 -1.88 -17.72
C LEU A 82 19.86 -1.59 -16.44
N LEU A 83 20.15 -0.45 -15.80
CA LEU A 83 19.42 0.00 -14.61
C LEU A 83 17.94 0.27 -14.93
N ALA A 84 17.67 1.00 -16.01
CA ALA A 84 16.31 1.32 -16.43
C ALA A 84 15.51 0.05 -16.78
N LEU A 85 16.11 -0.91 -17.47
CA LEU A 85 15.48 -2.20 -17.78
C LEU A 85 15.22 -3.03 -16.51
N GLY A 86 16.18 -3.11 -15.60
CA GLY A 86 16.04 -3.84 -14.34
C GLY A 86 14.96 -3.25 -13.44
N VAL A 87 14.95 -1.93 -13.24
CA VAL A 87 13.92 -1.24 -12.44
C VAL A 87 12.55 -1.36 -13.08
N ARG A 88 12.44 -1.14 -14.40
CA ARG A 88 11.17 -1.29 -15.13
C ARG A 88 10.62 -2.73 -15.05
N GLY A 89 11.50 -3.72 -15.09
CA GLY A 89 11.14 -5.13 -14.92
C GLY A 89 10.60 -5.41 -13.52
N LEU A 90 11.29 -4.96 -12.46
CA LEU A 90 10.84 -5.09 -11.08
C LEU A 90 9.50 -4.40 -10.83
N LEU A 91 9.33 -3.17 -11.33
CA LEU A 91 8.07 -2.43 -11.19
C LEU A 91 6.90 -3.12 -11.91
N ARG A 92 7.15 -3.71 -13.09
CA ARG A 92 6.13 -4.50 -13.80
C ARG A 92 5.77 -5.78 -13.04
N ASP A 93 6.75 -6.50 -12.50
CA ASP A 93 6.50 -7.69 -11.72
C ASP A 93 5.83 -7.37 -10.37
N ALA A 94 6.14 -6.23 -9.75
CA ALA A 94 5.46 -5.74 -8.56
C ALA A 94 4.00 -5.32 -8.83
N SER A 95 3.72 -4.70 -9.97
CA SER A 95 2.35 -4.35 -10.38
C SER A 95 1.54 -5.54 -10.88
N SER A 96 2.20 -6.62 -11.33
CA SER A 96 1.55 -7.87 -11.74
C SER A 96 1.34 -8.88 -10.60
N SER A 97 1.74 -8.56 -9.39
CA SER A 97 1.44 -9.36 -8.18
C SER A 97 0.02 -9.16 -7.66
N GLN A 98 -0.94 -8.85 -8.54
CA GLN A 98 -2.33 -9.20 -8.26
C GLN A 98 -2.38 -10.73 -8.09
N PRO A 99 -3.08 -11.23 -7.07
CA PRO A 99 -3.25 -12.68 -6.92
C PRO A 99 -3.74 -13.23 -8.25
N PRO A 100 -3.18 -14.36 -8.72
CA PRO A 100 -3.52 -14.91 -10.01
C PRO A 100 -5.03 -15.10 -10.07
N THR A 101 -5.69 -14.32 -10.91
CA THR A 101 -6.97 -14.74 -11.45
C THR A 101 -6.63 -16.02 -12.22
N THR A 102 -6.91 -17.19 -11.66
CA THR A 102 -6.92 -18.45 -12.37
C THR A 102 -7.65 -18.20 -13.69
N PRO A 103 -7.06 -18.52 -14.85
CA PRO A 103 -7.84 -18.63 -16.06
C PRO A 103 -8.83 -19.76 -15.81
N SER A 104 -10.00 -19.40 -15.37
CA SER A 104 -11.15 -20.28 -15.31
C SER A 104 -11.41 -20.80 -16.73
N GLY A 105 -11.55 -22.11 -16.87
CA GLY A 105 -12.25 -22.74 -17.97
C GLY A 105 -13.60 -22.04 -18.22
N PRO A 106 -14.43 -22.48 -19.19
CA PRO A 106 -15.55 -21.74 -19.73
C PRO A 106 -16.30 -21.00 -18.65
N SER A 107 -16.34 -19.67 -18.79
CA SER A 107 -16.73 -18.67 -17.81
C SER A 107 -18.04 -19.07 -17.12
N GLU A 108 -17.91 -19.65 -15.89
CA GLU A 108 -19.04 -19.62 -14.97
C GLU A 108 -19.44 -18.14 -14.78
N PRO A 109 -20.72 -17.83 -14.76
CA PRO A 109 -21.18 -16.47 -14.54
C PRO A 109 -20.55 -15.99 -13.22
N VAL A 110 -19.70 -14.96 -13.29
CA VAL A 110 -19.00 -14.40 -12.15
C VAL A 110 -20.06 -13.88 -11.19
N SER A 111 -20.38 -14.68 -10.18
CA SER A 111 -21.33 -14.27 -9.13
C SER A 111 -20.91 -12.92 -8.57
N PRO A 112 -21.84 -11.96 -8.42
CA PRO A 112 -21.53 -10.67 -7.86
C PRO A 112 -20.89 -10.86 -6.47
N PRO A 113 -19.92 -9.99 -6.08
CA PRO A 113 -19.27 -10.13 -4.80
C PRO A 113 -20.28 -10.09 -3.67
N PRO A 114 -20.15 -10.94 -2.63
CA PRO A 114 -21.05 -10.98 -1.51
C PRO A 114 -21.11 -9.61 -0.85
N ARG A 115 -22.32 -9.23 -0.40
CA ARG A 115 -22.54 -8.01 0.39
C ARG A 115 -22.49 -8.37 1.86
N ILE A 116 -21.53 -7.78 2.58
CA ILE A 116 -21.34 -8.03 4.02
C ILE A 116 -21.67 -6.75 4.76
N VAL A 117 -22.62 -6.83 5.70
CA VAL A 117 -22.94 -5.74 6.62
C VAL A 117 -22.42 -6.13 8.00
N ALA A 118 -21.53 -5.30 8.54
CA ALA A 118 -21.00 -5.46 9.90
C ALA A 118 -21.54 -4.33 10.79
N VAL A 119 -22.12 -4.69 11.93
CA VAL A 119 -22.72 -3.74 12.88
C VAL A 119 -21.94 -3.78 14.17
N GLY A 120 -21.57 -2.62 14.71
CA GLY A 120 -20.87 -2.53 15.99
C GLY A 120 -20.18 -1.19 16.19
N GLY A 121 -19.27 -1.15 17.17
CA GLY A 121 -18.47 0.05 17.48
C GLY A 121 -17.09 -0.32 18.01
N GLY A 122 -16.27 0.70 18.22
CA GLY A 122 -14.96 0.58 18.83
C GLY A 122 -13.99 -0.33 18.11
N HIS A 123 -13.16 -1.00 18.91
CA HIS A 123 -12.06 -1.83 18.40
C HIS A 123 -12.52 -3.13 17.74
N GLY A 124 -13.63 -3.72 18.20
CA GLY A 124 -14.13 -4.99 17.68
C GLY A 124 -14.51 -4.90 16.21
N LEU A 125 -15.34 -3.92 15.85
CA LEU A 125 -15.75 -3.70 14.47
C LEU A 125 -14.56 -3.36 13.57
N SER A 126 -13.67 -2.44 13.98
CA SER A 126 -12.51 -2.06 13.18
C SER A 126 -11.54 -3.23 12.95
N THR A 127 -11.38 -4.12 13.94
CA THR A 127 -10.57 -5.34 13.78
C THR A 127 -11.18 -6.30 12.77
N LEU A 128 -12.50 -6.53 12.85
CA LEU A 128 -13.24 -7.34 11.87
C LEU A 128 -13.08 -6.77 10.44
N LEU A 129 -13.26 -5.46 10.28
CA LEU A 129 -13.15 -4.79 8.99
C LEU A 129 -11.74 -4.89 8.40
N ARG A 130 -10.68 -4.80 9.21
CA ARG A 130 -9.29 -5.04 8.76
C ARG A 130 -9.12 -6.46 8.19
N GLY A 131 -9.69 -7.46 8.84
CA GLY A 131 -9.67 -8.85 8.36
C GLY A 131 -10.45 -9.05 7.04
N LEU A 132 -11.55 -8.33 6.87
CA LEU A 132 -12.41 -8.43 5.68
C LEU A 132 -11.94 -7.57 4.51
N LYS A 133 -11.12 -6.55 4.73
CA LYS A 133 -10.67 -5.57 3.73
C LYS A 133 -10.05 -6.20 2.47
N GLY A 134 -9.32 -7.32 2.63
CA GLY A 134 -8.67 -8.04 1.53
C GLY A 134 -9.60 -8.98 0.75
N GLN A 135 -10.82 -9.21 1.23
CA GLN A 135 -11.77 -10.14 0.62
C GLN A 135 -12.50 -9.51 -0.57
N ARG A 136 -12.89 -10.34 -1.53
CA ARG A 136 -13.75 -9.93 -2.65
C ARG A 136 -15.20 -9.79 -2.16
N ALA A 137 -15.49 -8.71 -1.42
CA ALA A 137 -16.80 -8.43 -0.85
C ALA A 137 -17.13 -6.95 -0.90
N GLN A 138 -18.42 -6.62 -0.97
CA GLN A 138 -18.92 -5.26 -0.75
C GLN A 138 -19.19 -5.08 0.74
N LEU A 139 -18.33 -4.31 1.41
CA LEU A 139 -18.41 -4.09 2.86
C LEU A 139 -19.25 -2.87 3.18
N THR A 140 -20.14 -3.01 4.17
CA THR A 140 -20.86 -1.89 4.79
C THR A 140 -20.71 -2.01 6.31
N ALA A 141 -20.16 -1.00 6.95
CA ALA A 141 -20.06 -0.89 8.39
C ALA A 141 -21.16 0.02 8.92
N ILE A 142 -21.99 -0.48 9.84
CA ILE A 142 -22.95 0.32 10.61
C ILE A 142 -22.35 0.54 12.00
N VAL A 143 -22.00 1.80 12.29
CA VAL A 143 -21.18 2.17 13.44
C VAL A 143 -22.03 2.76 14.54
N THR A 144 -21.83 2.33 15.79
CA THR A 144 -22.51 2.89 16.95
C THR A 144 -22.15 4.36 17.17
N MET A 145 -23.11 5.17 17.62
CA MET A 145 -22.96 6.61 17.85
C MET A 145 -23.18 6.98 19.32
N ALA A 146 -22.81 6.08 20.25
CA ALA A 146 -23.04 6.26 21.69
C ALA A 146 -21.74 6.42 22.50
N ASP A 147 -20.57 6.66 21.84
CA ASP A 147 -19.29 6.87 22.54
C ASP A 147 -19.23 8.24 23.21
N ASP A 148 -19.23 8.25 24.54
CA ASP A 148 -19.11 9.46 25.37
C ASP A 148 -17.70 9.66 25.94
N GLY A 149 -16.73 8.81 25.55
CA GLY A 149 -15.39 8.78 26.13
C GLY A 149 -14.40 9.71 25.40
N GLY A 150 -13.32 10.08 26.10
CA GLY A 150 -12.12 10.72 25.58
C GLY A 150 -12.38 11.91 24.65
N SER A 151 -11.71 11.88 23.49
CA SER A 151 -11.81 12.92 22.45
C SER A 151 -13.21 13.02 21.84
N SER A 152 -13.88 11.89 21.63
CA SER A 152 -15.24 11.85 21.05
C SER A 152 -16.25 12.53 21.96
N GLY A 153 -16.22 12.22 23.26
CA GLY A 153 -17.12 12.82 24.23
C GLY A 153 -16.86 14.31 24.45
N LYS A 154 -15.60 14.76 24.37
CA LYS A 154 -15.27 16.19 24.40
C LYS A 154 -15.90 16.94 23.23
N LEU A 155 -15.63 16.50 22.01
CA LEU A 155 -16.18 17.10 20.78
C LEU A 155 -17.72 17.09 20.80
N ARG A 156 -18.33 15.99 21.21
CA ARG A 156 -19.78 15.88 21.35
C ARG A 156 -20.36 16.96 22.25
N ARG A 157 -19.76 17.17 23.44
CA ARG A 157 -20.21 18.19 24.42
C ARG A 157 -20.00 19.63 23.95
N GLU A 158 -18.87 19.88 23.27
CA GLU A 158 -18.46 21.24 22.85
C GLU A 158 -19.15 21.69 21.58
N THR A 159 -19.34 20.77 20.63
CA THR A 159 -19.82 21.11 19.26
C THR A 159 -21.21 20.56 18.95
N GLY A 160 -21.78 19.67 19.80
CA GLY A 160 -23.01 18.95 19.49
C GLY A 160 -22.88 17.88 18.41
N LEU A 161 -21.66 17.66 17.89
CA LEU A 161 -21.37 16.67 16.85
C LEU A 161 -21.56 15.24 17.41
N LEU A 162 -22.02 14.33 16.53
CA LEU A 162 -21.99 12.90 16.86
C LEU A 162 -20.56 12.42 17.14
N PRO A 163 -20.35 11.48 18.07
CA PRO A 163 -19.04 11.03 18.48
C PRO A 163 -18.27 10.38 17.31
N PRO A 164 -17.14 10.98 16.85
CA PRO A 164 -16.48 10.52 15.63
C PRO A 164 -15.54 9.32 15.83
N GLY A 165 -15.23 8.93 17.09
CA GLY A 165 -14.16 7.99 17.39
C GLY A 165 -14.32 6.62 16.75
N ASP A 166 -15.48 6.01 16.87
CA ASP A 166 -15.75 4.70 16.30
C ASP A 166 -15.80 4.73 14.77
N ALA A 167 -16.40 5.79 14.19
CA ALA A 167 -16.40 6.00 12.75
C ALA A 167 -14.97 6.21 12.21
N ARG A 168 -14.13 6.98 12.92
CA ARG A 168 -12.70 7.13 12.60
C ARG A 168 -11.97 5.79 12.58
N ASN A 169 -12.18 4.94 13.59
CA ASN A 169 -11.55 3.61 13.66
C ASN A 169 -11.95 2.75 12.45
N CYS A 170 -13.20 2.81 12.01
CA CYS A 170 -13.67 2.10 10.82
C CYS A 170 -13.10 2.71 9.52
N LEU A 171 -13.00 4.04 9.41
CA LEU A 171 -12.35 4.73 8.29
C LEU A 171 -10.90 4.25 8.12
N VAL A 172 -10.11 4.26 9.19
CA VAL A 172 -8.72 3.80 9.18
C VAL A 172 -8.64 2.31 8.83
N ALA A 173 -9.53 1.47 9.37
CA ALA A 173 -9.55 0.03 9.09
C ALA A 173 -9.76 -0.28 7.61
N LEU A 174 -10.64 0.45 6.92
CA LEU A 174 -10.97 0.25 5.50
C LEU A 174 -10.16 1.14 4.54
N ALA A 175 -9.35 2.07 5.05
CA ALA A 175 -8.55 2.98 4.25
C ALA A 175 -7.51 2.26 3.40
N GLN A 176 -7.33 2.69 2.16
CA GLN A 176 -6.21 2.31 1.28
C GLN A 176 -5.03 3.28 1.41
N ALA A 177 -5.18 4.28 2.28
CA ALA A 177 -4.19 5.32 2.50
C ALA A 177 -2.84 4.76 2.94
N GLU A 178 -1.78 5.49 2.66
CA GLU A 178 -0.42 5.15 3.07
C GLU A 178 -0.28 5.07 4.60
N PRO A 179 0.70 4.32 5.12
CA PRO A 179 0.90 4.14 6.56
C PRO A 179 0.98 5.46 7.35
N LEU A 180 1.58 6.50 6.77
CA LEU A 180 1.69 7.82 7.39
C LEU A 180 0.32 8.48 7.60
N MET A 181 -0.60 8.36 6.63
CA MET A 181 -1.96 8.89 6.77
C MET A 181 -2.73 8.18 7.88
N THR A 182 -2.56 6.86 7.99
CA THR A 182 -3.12 6.07 9.09
C THR A 182 -2.59 6.54 10.45
N GLN A 183 -1.27 6.72 10.58
CA GLN A 183 -0.64 7.24 11.79
C GLN A 183 -1.14 8.64 12.14
N LEU A 184 -1.31 9.52 11.14
CA LEU A 184 -1.83 10.86 11.32
C LEU A 184 -3.26 10.84 11.88
N PHE A 185 -4.14 9.99 11.35
CA PHE A 185 -5.52 9.87 11.86
C PHE A 185 -5.59 9.29 13.28
N GLU A 186 -4.62 8.49 13.68
CA GLU A 186 -4.51 7.93 15.02
C GLU A 186 -3.74 8.84 15.99
N TYR A 187 -3.04 9.87 15.48
CA TYR A 187 -2.25 10.79 16.28
C TYR A 187 -3.09 11.48 17.32
N ARG A 188 -2.59 11.53 18.58
CA ARG A 188 -3.22 12.26 19.68
C ARG A 188 -2.35 13.41 20.12
N PHE A 189 -2.99 14.57 20.24
CA PHE A 189 -2.32 15.77 20.74
C PHE A 189 -1.97 15.61 22.22
N GLY A 190 -0.72 15.94 22.55
CA GLY A 190 -0.23 15.97 23.92
C GLY A 190 -0.75 17.20 24.69
N ARG A 191 -0.30 17.33 25.97
CA ARG A 191 -0.68 18.44 26.84
C ARG A 191 -0.07 19.76 26.34
N GLY A 192 -0.79 20.88 26.54
CA GLY A 192 -0.27 22.23 26.38
C GLY A 192 -0.63 22.98 25.10
N ALA A 193 -1.44 22.37 24.21
CA ALA A 193 -1.81 23.00 22.94
C ALA A 193 -3.31 23.38 22.82
N GLY A 194 -4.09 23.31 23.92
CA GLY A 194 -5.56 23.48 23.83
C GLY A 194 -6.30 22.33 23.14
N LEU A 195 -5.56 21.35 22.57
CA LEU A 195 -6.09 20.17 21.90
C LEU A 195 -5.86 18.89 22.69
N ASP A 196 -5.65 19.03 23.99
CA ASP A 196 -5.21 17.94 24.87
C ASP A 196 -6.08 16.69 24.77
N GLY A 197 -5.44 15.59 24.36
CA GLY A 197 -6.05 14.27 24.24
C GLY A 197 -6.98 14.10 23.03
N HIS A 198 -7.17 15.12 22.19
CA HIS A 198 -7.89 14.99 20.93
C HIS A 198 -7.10 14.14 19.95
N ALA A 199 -7.81 13.26 19.21
CA ALA A 199 -7.22 12.57 18.08
C ALA A 199 -7.37 13.44 16.83
N PHE A 200 -6.30 13.55 16.02
CA PHE A 200 -6.35 14.32 14.77
C PHE A 200 -7.52 13.88 13.88
N GLY A 201 -7.73 12.58 13.68
CA GLY A 201 -8.82 12.08 12.85
C GLY A 201 -10.21 12.46 13.36
N ASN A 202 -10.40 12.64 14.69
CA ASN A 202 -11.65 13.15 15.25
C ASN A 202 -11.86 14.63 14.91
N LEU A 203 -10.80 15.43 15.01
CA LEU A 203 -10.83 16.85 14.61
C LEU A 203 -11.06 16.99 13.10
N PHE A 204 -10.43 16.14 12.30
CA PHE A 204 -10.62 16.11 10.86
C PHE A 204 -12.10 15.83 10.49
N ILE A 205 -12.74 14.83 11.13
CA ILE A 205 -14.15 14.53 10.90
C ILE A 205 -15.03 15.71 11.33
N ALA A 206 -14.72 16.36 12.46
CA ALA A 206 -15.43 17.54 12.93
C ALA A 206 -15.33 18.71 11.93
N ALA A 207 -14.13 18.97 11.39
CA ALA A 207 -13.93 19.99 10.36
C ALA A 207 -14.72 19.64 9.07
N MET A 208 -14.69 18.37 8.66
CA MET A 208 -15.47 17.91 7.50
C MET A 208 -16.98 18.04 7.72
N ALA A 209 -17.47 17.85 8.95
CA ALA A 209 -18.87 18.07 9.28
C ALA A 209 -19.27 19.55 9.15
N GLY A 210 -18.39 20.46 9.58
CA GLY A 210 -18.57 21.90 9.37
C GLY A 210 -18.63 22.28 7.88
N ILE A 211 -17.77 21.68 7.06
CA ILE A 211 -17.73 21.95 5.61
C ILE A 211 -18.94 21.35 4.88
N SER A 212 -19.31 20.12 5.20
CA SER A 212 -20.37 19.37 4.50
C SER A 212 -21.77 19.60 5.07
N GLY A 213 -21.89 20.26 6.23
CA GLY A 213 -23.15 20.53 6.91
C GLY A 213 -23.80 19.30 7.57
N SER A 214 -23.15 18.13 7.56
CA SER A 214 -23.70 16.92 8.17
C SER A 214 -22.61 15.93 8.55
N PHE A 215 -22.89 15.06 9.55
CA PHE A 215 -21.99 14.01 9.95
C PHE A 215 -21.81 12.92 8.86
N GLU A 216 -22.89 12.55 8.17
CA GLU A 216 -22.80 11.61 7.03
C GLU A 216 -21.93 12.17 5.90
N GLY A 217 -22.10 13.45 5.58
CA GLY A 217 -21.27 14.16 4.63
C GLY A 217 -19.80 14.14 5.02
N ALA A 218 -19.50 14.37 6.30
CA ALA A 218 -18.15 14.28 6.85
C ALA A 218 -17.53 12.90 6.64
N ILE A 219 -18.25 11.83 6.99
CA ILE A 219 -17.78 10.45 6.81
C ILE A 219 -17.58 10.12 5.32
N SER A 220 -18.49 10.58 4.45
CA SER A 220 -18.36 10.40 3.01
C SER A 220 -17.10 11.10 2.45
N GLN A 221 -16.84 12.34 2.83
CA GLN A 221 -15.64 13.07 2.40
C GLN A 221 -14.37 12.46 2.97
N ALA A 222 -14.36 12.09 4.28
CA ALA A 222 -13.25 11.39 4.90
C ALA A 222 -12.95 10.06 4.21
N SER A 223 -13.99 9.32 3.80
CA SER A 223 -13.86 8.08 3.05
C SER A 223 -13.15 8.29 1.70
N ARG A 224 -13.42 9.41 1.03
CA ARG A 224 -12.75 9.76 -0.24
C ARG A 224 -11.28 10.10 -0.02
N VAL A 225 -10.97 10.92 0.98
CA VAL A 225 -9.58 11.32 1.32
C VAL A 225 -8.72 10.09 1.67
N LEU A 226 -9.29 9.14 2.40
CA LEU A 226 -8.60 7.91 2.82
C LEU A 226 -8.69 6.78 1.80
N ALA A 227 -9.33 6.99 0.67
CA ALA A 227 -9.60 5.97 -0.35
C ALA A 227 -10.19 4.68 0.27
N VAL A 228 -11.23 4.83 1.09
CA VAL A 228 -11.89 3.72 1.80
C VAL A 228 -12.58 2.78 0.82
N ARG A 229 -12.36 1.48 0.99
CA ARG A 229 -13.10 0.44 0.27
C ARG A 229 -14.27 -0.05 1.10
N GLY A 230 -15.47 0.36 0.72
CA GLY A 230 -16.71 0.04 1.42
C GLY A 230 -17.50 1.27 1.80
N ARG A 231 -18.53 1.07 2.62
CA ARG A 231 -19.41 2.14 3.12
C ARG A 231 -19.36 2.15 4.63
N ILE A 232 -19.34 3.34 5.21
CA ILE A 232 -19.42 3.54 6.65
C ILE A 232 -20.63 4.41 6.92
N LEU A 233 -21.54 3.91 7.72
CA LEU A 233 -22.80 4.56 8.04
C LEU A 233 -22.95 4.66 9.57
N PRO A 234 -23.39 5.80 10.10
CA PRO A 234 -23.79 5.88 11.51
C PRO A 234 -25.06 5.06 11.74
N SER A 235 -25.17 4.42 12.91
CA SER A 235 -26.36 3.67 13.30
C SER A 235 -27.57 4.58 13.52
N THR A 236 -27.31 5.84 13.86
CA THR A 236 -28.31 6.90 14.04
C THR A 236 -27.67 8.25 13.80
N LEU A 237 -28.45 9.24 13.39
CA LEU A 237 -28.06 10.65 13.33
C LEU A 237 -28.52 11.45 14.56
N GLN A 238 -29.23 10.79 15.46
CA GLN A 238 -29.66 11.41 16.70
C GLN A 238 -28.55 11.31 17.76
N ASN A 239 -28.53 12.30 18.65
CA ASN A 239 -27.62 12.32 19.77
C ASN A 239 -28.15 11.40 20.90
N VAL A 240 -27.68 10.15 20.91
CA VAL A 240 -28.14 9.11 21.85
C VAL A 240 -27.10 8.85 22.92
N THR A 241 -27.52 8.53 24.14
CA THR A 241 -26.67 8.09 25.25
C THR A 241 -27.03 6.67 25.62
N LEU A 242 -26.01 5.81 25.77
CA LEU A 242 -26.19 4.45 26.23
C LEU A 242 -26.28 4.44 27.74
N CYS A 243 -27.39 3.96 28.28
CA CYS A 243 -27.60 3.79 29.72
C CYS A 243 -27.75 2.29 30.04
N GLY A 244 -27.27 1.87 31.20
CA GLY A 244 -27.43 0.51 31.75
C GLY A 244 -27.89 0.55 33.20
N GLU A 245 -28.81 -0.35 33.59
CA GLU A 245 -29.13 -0.60 34.98
C GLU A 245 -28.26 -1.74 35.49
N VAL A 246 -27.56 -1.49 36.59
CA VAL A 246 -26.77 -2.51 37.28
C VAL A 246 -27.61 -2.99 38.47
N ARG A 247 -27.94 -4.27 38.49
CA ARG A 247 -28.67 -4.92 39.61
C ARG A 247 -27.69 -5.69 40.47
#